data_b25b8e2391fcafc9919019b2630d1851
#
_entry.id   b25b8e2391fcafc9919019b2630d1851
#
_cell.length_a   1.000
_cell.length_b   1.000
_cell.length_c   1.000
_cell.angle_alpha   90.00
_cell.angle_beta   90.00
_cell.angle_gamma   90.00
#
_symmetry.space_group_name_H-M   'P 1'
#
loop_
_entity.id
_entity.type
_entity.pdbx_description
1 polymer ?
#
loop_
_entity_poly.entity_id
_entity_poly.type
_entity_poly.pdbx_seq_one_letter_code
_entity_poly.pdbx_strand_id
1 'polypeptide(L)'
;MSTILQPARTDGVVPETPADARTIETHPAWLRLKAAATALQPLQVKDGSIPDPADHAAAREHVETIVAAVEELAPLFPHDAAYLATLPRDFARWADGGFGVPDFLDSLVAFQPQEHRVDGVRHLVVFPMYTQNGSPDRHVEALVVETIWPEFIAALEAGDDGNRLFLSLRLIDFTPGYDTNSAVLFPETVAMREIPTFTWGAIFQDREAARFRRVVTAAAEITQLELPAELAELLSSQELAEGTFVMWDLIHDRTHMRGDLPFDPFMIKQRMPFFLYTLEEMRCDMTAFRECVAIERRLTARAAAGEQLTALEEQTRRHAGLVQHAVLFDRVFRFALTGSRVRNYDGLGGQLLFAWLHRKDVIQWRDVELSVDWDRLADAVVELGDAIDTLYWESIDRPKTVHWLQAYELVASVVTPHPASVWAQGLPREVLAGPPKGYTDLVLDDEFPLSMFFEALEKKMRGVIESTAGIRGTDA
;
A
#
# COMPACT_ATOMS: atom_id res chain seq x y z
N MET A 1 -9.01 -32.13 -6.69
CA MET A 1 -9.84 -31.98 -5.49
C MET A 1 -8.88 -31.95 -4.31
N SER A 2 -8.45 -30.76 -3.92
CA SER A 2 -7.57 -30.57 -2.77
C SER A 2 -8.43 -29.97 -1.67
N THR A 3 -8.60 -30.71 -0.60
CA THR A 3 -9.41 -30.33 0.56
C THR A 3 -8.66 -29.21 1.30
N ILE A 4 -9.16 -27.99 1.17
CA ILE A 4 -8.70 -26.86 1.98
C ILE A 4 -9.23 -27.12 3.40
N LEU A 5 -8.33 -27.46 4.31
CA LEU A 5 -8.61 -27.50 5.74
C LEU A 5 -8.96 -26.08 6.20
N GLN A 6 -10.20 -25.86 6.58
CA GLN A 6 -10.60 -24.68 7.33
C GLN A 6 -9.95 -24.75 8.72
N PRO A 7 -9.17 -23.75 9.15
CA PRO A 7 -8.75 -23.68 10.53
C PRO A 7 -9.97 -23.43 11.43
N ALA A 8 -10.02 -24.15 12.54
CA ALA A 8 -11.05 -24.02 13.55
C ALA A 8 -11.11 -22.58 14.06
N ARG A 9 -12.34 -22.02 14.16
CA ARG A 9 -12.58 -20.82 14.96
C ARG A 9 -12.12 -21.14 16.38
N THR A 10 -11.03 -20.54 16.81
CA THR A 10 -10.75 -20.39 18.22
C THR A 10 -11.67 -19.28 18.70
N ASP A 11 -12.60 -19.59 19.58
CA ASP A 11 -13.37 -18.60 20.37
C ASP A 11 -12.34 -17.83 21.21
N GLY A 12 -11.76 -16.79 20.60
CA GLY A 12 -10.59 -16.10 21.11
C GLY A 12 -11.00 -15.04 22.14
N VAL A 13 -10.44 -15.18 23.30
CA VAL A 13 -10.19 -14.03 24.18
C VAL A 13 -9.44 -12.99 23.33
N VAL A 14 -10.05 -11.81 23.16
CA VAL A 14 -9.41 -10.66 22.52
C VAL A 14 -8.11 -10.40 23.28
N PRO A 15 -6.92 -10.45 22.65
CA PRO A 15 -5.69 -10.16 23.34
C PRO A 15 -5.69 -8.67 23.72
N GLU A 16 -5.91 -8.36 24.98
CA GLU A 16 -5.66 -7.01 25.48
C GLU A 16 -4.15 -6.76 25.43
N THR A 17 -3.75 -5.70 24.73
CA THR A 17 -2.34 -5.26 24.75
C THR A 17 -1.98 -4.91 26.20
N PRO A 18 -0.96 -5.57 26.78
CA PRO A 18 -0.52 -5.25 28.14
C PRO A 18 -0.24 -3.74 28.30
N ALA A 19 -0.59 -3.18 29.47
CA ALA A 19 -0.39 -1.76 29.72
C ALA A 19 1.06 -1.31 29.46
N ASP A 20 2.03 -2.16 29.76
CA ASP A 20 3.46 -1.90 29.54
C ASP A 20 3.85 -1.90 28.04
N ALA A 21 3.09 -2.59 27.19
CA ALA A 21 3.33 -2.55 25.75
C ALA A 21 2.87 -1.21 25.12
N ARG A 22 2.04 -0.44 25.79
CA ARG A 22 1.63 0.91 25.33
C ARG A 22 2.69 1.98 25.53
N THR A 23 3.73 1.69 26.30
CA THR A 23 4.88 2.59 26.57
C THR A 23 6.17 1.98 26.07
N ILE A 24 6.08 1.12 25.07
CA ILE A 24 7.20 0.35 24.54
C ILE A 24 8.33 1.26 24.05
N GLU A 25 8.02 2.44 23.51
CA GLU A 25 8.98 3.40 22.97
C GLU A 25 10.01 3.87 24.02
N THR A 26 9.63 3.80 25.28
CA THR A 26 10.50 4.17 26.42
C THR A 26 11.02 2.95 27.19
N HIS A 27 10.62 1.74 26.80
CA HIS A 27 11.03 0.53 27.51
C HIS A 27 12.54 0.27 27.36
N PRO A 28 13.30 0.04 28.46
CA PRO A 28 14.76 -0.12 28.41
C PRO A 28 15.23 -1.23 27.45
N ALA A 29 14.51 -2.36 27.39
CA ALA A 29 14.86 -3.44 26.48
C ALA A 29 14.64 -3.05 25.01
N TRP A 30 13.58 -2.29 24.69
CA TRP A 30 13.36 -1.75 23.35
C TRP A 30 14.47 -0.80 22.91
N LEU A 31 14.86 0.11 23.79
CA LEU A 31 15.95 1.06 23.50
C LEU A 31 17.29 0.33 23.29
N ARG A 32 17.58 -0.73 24.06
CA ARG A 32 18.76 -1.58 23.84
C ARG A 32 18.69 -2.33 22.50
N LEU A 33 17.54 -2.93 22.17
CA LEU A 33 17.33 -3.63 20.91
C LEU A 33 17.55 -2.69 19.73
N LYS A 34 16.91 -1.53 19.76
CA LYS A 34 17.02 -0.50 18.72
C LYS A 34 18.48 -0.02 18.55
N ALA A 35 19.18 0.24 19.64
CA ALA A 35 20.58 0.65 19.61
C ALA A 35 21.49 -0.45 19.04
N ALA A 36 21.31 -1.72 19.44
CA ALA A 36 22.10 -2.85 18.96
C ALA A 36 21.84 -3.13 17.46
N ALA A 37 20.61 -3.10 17.01
CA ALA A 37 20.27 -3.24 15.60
C ALA A 37 20.88 -2.09 14.76
N THR A 38 20.76 -0.85 15.23
CA THR A 38 21.38 0.31 14.57
C THR A 38 22.91 0.19 14.48
N ALA A 39 23.56 -0.35 15.52
CA ALA A 39 25.01 -0.54 15.54
C ALA A 39 25.47 -1.72 14.66
N LEU A 40 24.60 -2.71 14.45
CA LEU A 40 24.87 -3.87 13.58
C LEU A 40 24.79 -3.50 12.08
N GLN A 41 23.89 -2.60 11.69
CA GLN A 41 23.65 -2.23 10.29
C GLN A 41 24.90 -1.79 9.51
N PRO A 42 25.81 -0.94 10.05
CA PRO A 42 27.03 -0.56 9.33
C PRO A 42 28.00 -1.69 9.06
N LEU A 43 27.90 -2.83 9.76
CA LEU A 43 28.73 -4.01 9.54
C LEU A 43 28.16 -4.89 8.41
N GLN A 44 26.86 -4.73 8.08
CA GLN A 44 26.17 -5.50 7.06
C GLN A 44 26.35 -4.85 5.68
N VAL A 45 26.46 -5.70 4.64
CA VAL A 45 26.38 -5.28 3.25
C VAL A 45 24.96 -5.48 2.71
N LYS A 46 24.72 -5.07 1.48
CA LYS A 46 23.40 -5.00 0.83
C LYS A 46 22.51 -6.26 0.99
N ASP A 47 23.10 -7.45 0.97
CA ASP A 47 22.35 -8.72 1.12
C ASP A 47 22.17 -9.14 2.58
N GLY A 48 22.62 -8.30 3.53
CA GLY A 48 22.53 -8.54 4.97
C GLY A 48 23.69 -9.34 5.54
N SER A 49 24.61 -9.85 4.73
CA SER A 49 25.80 -10.55 5.21
C SER A 49 26.85 -9.60 5.81
N ILE A 50 27.78 -10.15 6.62
CA ILE A 50 28.94 -9.43 7.17
C ILE A 50 30.19 -10.15 6.67
N PRO A 51 30.75 -9.70 5.53
CA PRO A 51 31.82 -10.46 4.87
C PRO A 51 33.19 -10.33 5.51
N ASP A 52 33.45 -9.29 6.34
CA ASP A 52 34.74 -9.12 7.03
C ASP A 52 34.76 -9.90 8.35
N PRO A 53 35.62 -10.93 8.48
CA PRO A 53 35.75 -11.68 9.72
C PRO A 53 36.20 -10.84 10.93
N ALA A 54 36.84 -9.68 10.69
CA ALA A 54 37.25 -8.77 11.76
C ALA A 54 36.03 -8.18 12.50
N ASP A 55 34.89 -8.04 11.83
CA ASP A 55 33.67 -7.48 12.39
C ASP A 55 32.81 -8.54 13.11
N HIS A 56 33.10 -9.85 12.93
CA HIS A 56 32.22 -10.91 13.45
C HIS A 56 32.13 -10.91 14.98
N ALA A 57 33.19 -10.50 15.69
CA ALA A 57 33.14 -10.41 17.16
C ALA A 57 32.16 -9.31 17.61
N ALA A 58 32.23 -8.12 17.04
CA ALA A 58 31.31 -7.03 17.31
C ALA A 58 29.85 -7.37 16.88
N ALA A 59 29.70 -7.97 15.70
CA ALA A 59 28.40 -8.42 15.22
C ALA A 59 27.73 -9.43 16.18
N ARG A 60 28.52 -10.37 16.73
CA ARG A 60 28.00 -11.35 17.70
C ARG A 60 27.55 -10.67 18.99
N GLU A 61 28.27 -9.70 19.51
CA GLU A 61 27.88 -8.92 20.70
C GLU A 61 26.55 -8.17 20.47
N HIS A 62 26.37 -7.56 19.29
CA HIS A 62 25.13 -6.90 18.95
C HIS A 62 23.98 -7.90 18.82
N VAL A 63 24.18 -9.04 18.17
CA VAL A 63 23.18 -10.10 18.04
C VAL A 63 22.78 -10.67 19.41
N GLU A 64 23.72 -10.91 20.31
CA GLU A 64 23.43 -11.35 21.68
C GLU A 64 22.58 -10.31 22.45
N THR A 65 22.87 -9.03 22.25
CA THR A 65 22.09 -7.93 22.84
C THR A 65 20.66 -7.88 22.25
N ILE A 66 20.51 -8.05 20.93
CA ILE A 66 19.19 -8.11 20.24
C ILE A 66 18.39 -9.28 20.82
N VAL A 67 18.96 -10.47 20.85
CA VAL A 67 18.29 -11.69 21.34
C VAL A 67 17.84 -11.52 22.79
N ALA A 68 18.72 -11.07 23.69
CA ALA A 68 18.38 -10.84 25.09
C ALA A 68 17.24 -9.81 25.25
N ALA A 69 17.25 -8.77 24.44
CA ALA A 69 16.19 -7.76 24.46
C ALA A 69 14.85 -8.30 23.92
N VAL A 70 14.86 -9.13 22.86
CA VAL A 70 13.68 -9.82 22.34
C VAL A 70 13.07 -10.75 23.40
N GLU A 71 13.90 -11.54 24.10
CA GLU A 71 13.44 -12.43 25.18
C GLU A 71 12.81 -11.65 26.35
N GLU A 72 13.37 -10.50 26.71
CA GLU A 72 12.82 -9.63 27.76
C GLU A 72 11.49 -8.99 27.33
N LEU A 73 11.33 -8.65 26.05
CA LEU A 73 10.13 -8.03 25.49
C LEU A 73 9.03 -9.04 25.17
N ALA A 74 9.36 -10.29 24.90
CA ALA A 74 8.40 -11.32 24.45
C ALA A 74 7.13 -11.44 25.32
N PRO A 75 7.18 -11.33 26.66
CA PRO A 75 5.97 -11.37 27.49
C PRO A 75 4.96 -10.24 27.20
N LEU A 76 5.40 -9.14 26.61
CA LEU A 76 4.53 -8.01 26.25
C LEU A 76 3.73 -8.27 24.95
N PHE A 77 4.12 -9.28 24.17
CA PHE A 77 3.53 -9.67 22.90
C PHE A 77 3.12 -11.15 22.89
N PRO A 78 2.15 -11.56 23.76
CA PRO A 78 1.83 -12.97 23.94
C PRO A 78 1.23 -13.63 22.67
N HIS A 79 0.61 -12.85 21.79
CA HIS A 79 0.08 -13.32 20.51
C HIS A 79 1.19 -13.63 19.49
N ASP A 80 2.39 -13.08 19.65
CA ASP A 80 3.58 -13.32 18.83
C ASP A 80 4.55 -14.35 19.47
N ALA A 81 4.15 -15.03 20.52
CA ALA A 81 5.04 -15.88 21.33
C ALA A 81 5.78 -16.94 20.51
N ALA A 82 5.12 -17.60 19.53
CA ALA A 82 5.74 -18.60 18.69
C ALA A 82 6.85 -18.03 17.82
N TYR A 83 6.62 -16.86 17.26
CA TYR A 83 7.59 -16.12 16.46
C TYR A 83 8.78 -15.65 17.32
N LEU A 84 8.50 -14.98 18.43
CA LEU A 84 9.53 -14.43 19.32
C LEU A 84 10.42 -15.53 19.96
N ALA A 85 9.87 -16.73 20.19
CA ALA A 85 10.65 -17.90 20.62
C ALA A 85 11.51 -18.51 19.49
N THR A 86 11.22 -18.20 18.22
CA THR A 86 11.97 -18.72 17.07
C THR A 86 13.13 -17.83 16.69
N LEU A 87 12.99 -16.50 16.85
CA LEU A 87 14.03 -15.51 16.51
C LEU A 87 15.43 -15.82 17.07
N PRO A 88 15.61 -16.17 18.34
CA PRO A 88 16.94 -16.49 18.90
C PRO A 88 17.66 -17.60 18.13
N ARG A 89 16.93 -18.60 17.62
CA ARG A 89 17.50 -19.71 16.83
C ARG A 89 17.98 -19.27 15.45
N ASP A 90 17.21 -18.41 14.79
CA ASP A 90 17.60 -17.88 13.48
C ASP A 90 18.82 -16.97 13.59
N PHE A 91 18.88 -16.11 14.62
CA PHE A 91 20.04 -15.29 14.92
C PHE A 91 21.28 -16.13 15.25
N ALA A 92 21.13 -17.16 16.10
CA ALA A 92 22.24 -18.07 16.45
C ALA A 92 22.75 -18.80 15.20
N ARG A 93 21.86 -19.34 14.38
CA ARG A 93 22.22 -20.02 13.12
C ARG A 93 22.98 -19.08 12.17
N TRP A 94 22.57 -17.84 12.04
CA TRP A 94 23.25 -16.84 11.23
C TRP A 94 24.65 -16.51 11.76
N ALA A 95 24.78 -16.27 13.07
CA ALA A 95 26.06 -15.98 13.71
C ALA A 95 27.04 -17.17 13.67
N ASP A 96 26.55 -18.40 13.93
CA ASP A 96 27.38 -19.61 13.91
C ASP A 96 27.75 -20.02 12.47
N GLY A 97 26.93 -19.64 11.49
CA GLY A 97 27.23 -19.75 10.07
C GLY A 97 28.24 -18.74 9.52
N GLY A 98 28.84 -17.89 10.38
CA GLY A 98 29.85 -16.90 10.00
C GLY A 98 29.24 -15.67 9.30
N PHE A 99 28.02 -15.28 9.67
CA PHE A 99 27.35 -14.09 9.19
C PHE A 99 27.23 -14.02 7.66
N GLY A 100 27.01 -15.15 7.00
CA GLY A 100 26.65 -15.19 5.57
C GLY A 100 25.31 -14.49 5.30
N VAL A 101 24.77 -14.63 4.09
CA VAL A 101 23.43 -14.10 3.79
C VAL A 101 22.42 -14.65 4.81
N PRO A 102 21.71 -13.79 5.55
CA PRO A 102 20.78 -14.25 6.57
C PRO A 102 19.61 -15.03 5.97
N ASP A 103 19.08 -15.97 6.77
CA ASP A 103 17.90 -16.76 6.42
C ASP A 103 17.00 -16.88 7.65
N PHE A 104 15.90 -16.11 7.64
CA PHE A 104 14.96 -16.02 8.74
C PHE A 104 13.59 -16.64 8.40
N LEU A 105 13.60 -17.66 7.52
CA LEU A 105 12.38 -18.34 7.10
C LEU A 105 11.59 -18.92 8.27
N ASP A 106 12.26 -19.55 9.26
CA ASP A 106 11.57 -20.20 10.36
C ASP A 106 10.83 -19.18 11.24
N SER A 107 11.45 -18.04 11.53
CA SER A 107 10.82 -16.92 12.26
C SER A 107 9.69 -16.31 11.43
N LEU A 108 9.88 -16.14 10.11
CA LEU A 108 8.86 -15.59 9.22
C LEU A 108 7.62 -16.47 9.14
N VAL A 109 7.79 -17.80 9.04
CA VAL A 109 6.66 -18.74 9.05
C VAL A 109 5.89 -18.72 10.37
N ALA A 110 6.59 -18.48 11.48
CA ALA A 110 5.96 -18.34 12.80
C ALA A 110 5.28 -16.99 13.04
N PHE A 111 5.61 -15.96 12.26
CA PHE A 111 5.04 -14.62 12.39
C PHE A 111 3.77 -14.48 11.58
N GLN A 112 2.62 -14.45 12.24
CA GLN A 112 1.28 -14.44 11.64
C GLN A 112 0.42 -13.28 12.18
N PRO A 113 0.84 -12.00 12.04
CA PRO A 113 0.12 -10.87 12.62
C PRO A 113 -1.27 -10.70 12.03
N GLN A 114 -1.51 -11.13 10.78
CA GLN A 114 -2.81 -11.07 10.12
C GLN A 114 -3.87 -12.00 10.78
N GLU A 115 -3.46 -12.92 11.65
CA GLU A 115 -4.40 -13.72 12.44
C GLU A 115 -4.88 -13.01 13.72
N HIS A 116 -4.22 -11.91 14.08
CA HIS A 116 -4.47 -11.12 15.29
C HIS A 116 -4.93 -9.70 14.97
N ARG A 117 -5.83 -9.56 13.98
CA ARG A 117 -6.39 -8.27 13.54
C ARG A 117 -7.42 -7.74 14.53
N VAL A 118 -6.92 -7.17 15.59
CA VAL A 118 -7.69 -6.49 16.62
C VAL A 118 -7.14 -5.09 16.79
N ASP A 119 -8.03 -4.11 16.81
CA ASP A 119 -7.63 -2.69 16.89
C ASP A 119 -6.79 -2.42 18.12
N GLY A 120 -5.65 -1.71 17.89
CA GLY A 120 -4.71 -1.35 18.95
C GLY A 120 -3.78 -2.48 19.42
N VAL A 121 -3.84 -3.68 18.83
CA VAL A 121 -2.87 -4.75 19.15
C VAL A 121 -1.53 -4.42 18.53
N ARG A 122 -0.47 -4.49 19.35
CA ARG A 122 0.90 -4.19 18.94
C ARG A 122 1.70 -5.46 18.68
N HIS A 123 2.59 -5.39 17.70
CA HIS A 123 3.52 -6.44 17.31
C HIS A 123 4.95 -5.93 17.38
N LEU A 124 5.88 -6.80 17.84
CA LEU A 124 7.31 -6.59 17.74
C LEU A 124 7.84 -7.30 16.50
N VAL A 125 8.39 -6.54 15.55
CA VAL A 125 8.93 -7.07 14.29
C VAL A 125 10.44 -6.92 14.28
N VAL A 126 11.17 -8.03 14.13
CA VAL A 126 12.65 -8.01 14.07
C VAL A 126 13.10 -8.98 12.97
N PHE A 127 13.60 -8.44 11.86
CA PHE A 127 14.07 -9.24 10.72
C PHE A 127 15.23 -8.55 10.00
N PRO A 128 16.12 -9.32 9.36
CA PRO A 128 16.91 -8.80 8.24
C PRO A 128 15.95 -8.63 7.05
N MET A 129 15.64 -7.38 6.70
CA MET A 129 14.66 -7.07 5.66
C MET A 129 14.98 -5.75 4.95
N TYR A 130 14.62 -5.65 3.68
CA TYR A 130 14.67 -4.37 2.98
C TYR A 130 13.36 -3.60 3.21
N THR A 131 13.43 -2.28 3.01
CA THR A 131 12.27 -1.40 3.10
C THR A 131 11.73 -1.12 1.71
N GLN A 132 10.49 -1.49 1.45
CA GLN A 132 9.86 -1.15 0.18
C GLN A 132 9.69 0.37 0.09
N ASN A 133 10.09 0.94 -1.06
CA ASN A 133 10.15 2.39 -1.27
C ASN A 133 11.11 3.14 -0.32
N GLY A 134 12.05 2.44 0.28
CA GLY A 134 13.11 2.95 1.15
C GLY A 134 14.45 2.32 0.80
N SER A 135 15.19 1.86 1.81
CA SER A 135 16.48 1.19 1.60
C SER A 135 16.31 -0.18 0.94
N PRO A 136 17.02 -0.48 -0.16
CA PRO A 136 17.02 -1.80 -0.78
C PRO A 136 17.91 -2.81 -0.05
N ASP A 137 18.59 -2.41 1.02
CA ASP A 137 19.54 -3.22 1.75
C ASP A 137 18.81 -4.04 2.83
N ARG A 138 19.14 -5.33 2.94
CA ARG A 138 18.50 -6.25 3.90
C ARG A 138 19.21 -6.25 5.25
N HIS A 139 19.25 -5.11 5.87
CA HIS A 139 19.80 -4.99 7.21
C HIS A 139 18.83 -5.53 8.28
N VAL A 140 19.36 -5.83 9.46
CA VAL A 140 18.51 -6.14 10.62
C VAL A 140 17.79 -4.88 11.04
N GLU A 141 16.47 -4.93 10.95
CA GLU A 141 15.56 -3.87 11.36
C GLU A 141 14.68 -4.33 12.51
N ALA A 142 14.31 -3.40 13.37
CA ALA A 142 13.38 -3.63 14.46
C ALA A 142 12.28 -2.57 14.47
N LEU A 143 11.03 -3.02 14.53
CA LEU A 143 9.84 -2.18 14.51
C LEU A 143 8.91 -2.55 15.64
N VAL A 144 8.18 -1.55 16.15
CA VAL A 144 6.94 -1.75 16.89
C VAL A 144 5.82 -1.20 16.04
N VAL A 145 4.86 -2.04 15.73
CA VAL A 145 3.70 -1.70 14.90
C VAL A 145 2.42 -1.94 15.69
N GLU A 146 1.36 -1.23 15.35
CA GLU A 146 0.04 -1.35 15.96
C GLU A 146 -1.00 -1.60 14.90
N THR A 147 -1.85 -2.59 15.10
CA THR A 147 -2.94 -2.93 14.18
C THR A 147 -4.02 -1.84 14.22
N ILE A 148 -4.43 -1.37 13.04
CA ILE A 148 -5.59 -0.50 12.84
C ILE A 148 -6.71 -1.37 12.26
N TRP A 149 -7.65 -1.78 13.12
CA TRP A 149 -8.73 -2.68 12.72
C TRP A 149 -10.04 -2.35 13.44
N PRO A 150 -10.62 -1.15 13.22
CA PRO A 150 -11.84 -0.73 13.89
C PRO A 150 -13.01 -1.69 13.58
N GLU A 151 -14.02 -1.69 14.44
CA GLU A 151 -15.13 -2.64 14.41
C GLU A 151 -15.87 -2.65 13.05
N PHE A 152 -16.01 -1.50 12.40
CA PHE A 152 -16.68 -1.45 11.08
C PHE A 152 -15.86 -2.15 9.97
N ILE A 153 -14.54 -2.14 10.05
CA ILE A 153 -13.64 -2.89 9.14
C ILE A 153 -13.77 -4.39 9.41
N ALA A 154 -13.78 -4.80 10.67
CA ALA A 154 -13.99 -6.19 11.04
C ALA A 154 -15.35 -6.71 10.52
N ALA A 155 -16.39 -5.88 10.56
CA ALA A 155 -17.71 -6.21 10.03
C ALA A 155 -17.74 -6.32 8.51
N LEU A 156 -17.06 -5.41 7.79
CA LEU A 156 -16.91 -5.48 6.33
C LEU A 156 -16.17 -6.74 5.91
N GLU A 157 -15.05 -7.05 6.58
CA GLU A 157 -14.27 -8.25 6.29
C GLU A 157 -15.03 -9.54 6.55
N ALA A 158 -15.90 -9.57 7.56
CA ALA A 158 -16.75 -10.72 7.85
C ALA A 158 -17.84 -10.96 6.79
N GLY A 159 -18.15 -9.94 5.97
CA GLY A 159 -19.09 -10.00 4.85
C GLY A 159 -18.42 -10.43 3.53
N ASP A 160 -18.82 -9.77 2.45
CA ASP A 160 -18.34 -10.06 1.09
C ASP A 160 -16.94 -9.52 0.80
N ASP A 161 -16.44 -8.57 1.63
CA ASP A 161 -15.16 -7.89 1.44
C ASP A 161 -13.98 -8.58 2.16
N GLY A 162 -14.15 -9.85 2.56
CA GLY A 162 -13.13 -10.60 3.30
C GLY A 162 -11.79 -10.69 2.58
N ASN A 163 -10.73 -10.16 3.21
CA ASN A 163 -9.34 -10.31 2.79
C ASN A 163 -8.47 -10.69 4.00
N ARG A 164 -8.33 -11.99 4.25
CA ARG A 164 -7.58 -12.52 5.40
C ARG A 164 -6.07 -12.27 5.33
N LEU A 165 -5.56 -11.83 4.20
CA LEU A 165 -4.13 -11.63 3.98
C LEU A 165 -3.72 -10.16 4.04
N PHE A 166 -4.68 -9.24 4.20
CA PHE A 166 -4.43 -7.83 4.40
C PHE A 166 -4.33 -7.47 5.88
N LEU A 167 -3.38 -6.61 6.22
CA LEU A 167 -3.18 -6.06 7.56
C LEU A 167 -2.89 -4.56 7.46
N SER A 168 -3.68 -3.77 8.18
CA SER A 168 -3.45 -2.34 8.34
C SER A 168 -2.69 -2.06 9.62
N LEU A 169 -1.64 -1.26 9.54
CA LEU A 169 -0.72 -0.99 10.64
C LEU A 169 -0.49 0.53 10.82
N ARG A 170 -0.19 0.88 12.06
CA ARG A 170 0.44 2.14 12.45
C ARG A 170 1.89 1.86 12.86
N LEU A 171 2.83 2.67 12.37
CA LEU A 171 4.23 2.55 12.73
C LEU A 171 4.52 3.34 14.01
N ILE A 172 4.70 2.63 15.12
CA ILE A 172 4.86 3.25 16.44
C ILE A 172 6.30 3.74 16.66
N ASP A 173 7.27 2.83 16.55
CA ASP A 173 8.69 3.15 16.60
C ASP A 173 9.51 2.13 15.78
N PHE A 174 10.72 2.53 15.35
CA PHE A 174 11.51 1.73 14.41
C PHE A 174 13.00 2.11 14.45
N THR A 175 13.83 1.23 13.94
CA THR A 175 15.25 1.52 13.66
C THR A 175 15.38 2.51 12.51
N PRO A 176 16.38 3.42 12.52
CA PRO A 176 16.51 4.48 11.51
C PRO A 176 16.56 4.00 10.06
N GLY A 177 17.07 2.78 9.80
CA GLY A 177 17.12 2.19 8.45
C GLY A 177 15.76 1.87 7.87
N TYR A 178 14.74 1.76 8.73
CA TYR A 178 13.34 1.52 8.30
C TYR A 178 12.52 2.79 8.19
N ASP A 179 13.11 3.96 8.15
CA ASP A 179 12.38 5.20 7.91
C ASP A 179 11.95 5.29 6.46
N THR A 180 10.67 5.11 6.23
CA THR A 180 10.06 5.06 4.90
C THR A 180 8.77 5.83 4.84
N ASN A 181 8.43 6.28 3.65
CA ASN A 181 7.21 7.03 3.41
C ASN A 181 5.95 6.15 3.36
N SER A 182 5.98 5.05 2.63
CA SER A 182 4.89 4.08 2.62
C SER A 182 5.51 2.70 2.56
N ALA A 183 5.53 2.04 3.70
CA ALA A 183 6.11 0.72 3.77
C ALA A 183 5.00 -0.31 3.65
N VAL A 184 5.25 -1.26 2.78
CA VAL A 184 4.50 -2.49 2.73
C VAL A 184 5.39 -3.56 3.35
N LEU A 185 4.92 -4.19 4.42
CA LEU A 185 5.60 -5.32 5.05
C LEU A 185 5.06 -6.60 4.40
N PHE A 186 5.78 -7.10 3.41
CA PHE A 186 5.50 -8.41 2.80
C PHE A 186 6.49 -9.45 3.30
N PRO A 187 6.11 -10.75 3.31
CA PRO A 187 7.07 -11.82 3.54
C PRO A 187 8.31 -11.71 2.66
N GLU A 188 8.17 -11.30 1.42
CA GLU A 188 9.26 -11.16 0.45
C GLU A 188 10.32 -10.13 0.82
N THR A 189 10.02 -9.17 1.70
CA THR A 189 11.02 -8.18 2.16
C THR A 189 12.03 -8.79 3.11
N VAL A 190 11.67 -9.86 3.80
CA VAL A 190 12.51 -10.56 4.77
C VAL A 190 13.53 -11.43 4.04
N ALA A 191 14.74 -11.52 4.58
CA ALA A 191 15.77 -12.42 4.08
C ALA A 191 15.43 -13.88 4.38
N MET A 192 15.28 -14.70 3.34
CA MET A 192 14.87 -16.10 3.42
C MET A 192 15.40 -16.90 2.23
N ARG A 193 15.58 -18.22 2.41
CA ARG A 193 16.09 -19.14 1.38
C ARG A 193 15.02 -19.50 0.33
N GLU A 194 13.75 -19.45 0.70
CA GLU A 194 12.64 -19.74 -0.20
C GLU A 194 11.43 -18.84 0.12
N ILE A 195 10.60 -18.58 -0.87
CA ILE A 195 9.36 -17.82 -0.69
C ILE A 195 8.32 -18.75 -0.09
N PRO A 196 7.71 -18.41 1.06
CA PRO A 196 6.62 -19.17 1.64
C PRO A 196 5.42 -19.32 0.71
N THR A 197 4.64 -20.38 0.89
CA THR A 197 3.42 -20.61 0.11
C THR A 197 2.26 -19.68 0.48
N PHE A 198 2.33 -19.05 1.65
CA PHE A 198 1.38 -18.01 2.08
C PHE A 198 1.90 -16.63 1.69
N THR A 199 0.99 -15.70 1.42
CA THR A 199 1.30 -14.29 1.15
C THR A 199 0.35 -13.44 1.98
N TRP A 200 0.88 -12.49 2.73
CA TRP A 200 0.12 -11.46 3.40
C TRP A 200 0.83 -10.11 3.20
N GLY A 201 0.06 -9.04 3.23
CA GLY A 201 0.58 -7.68 3.06
C GLY A 201 0.13 -6.80 4.21
N ALA A 202 1.00 -5.88 4.62
CA ALA A 202 0.67 -4.88 5.60
C ALA A 202 1.03 -3.49 5.08
N ILE A 203 0.12 -2.54 5.27
CA ILE A 203 0.27 -1.15 4.85
C ILE A 203 0.29 -0.26 6.09
N PHE A 204 1.22 0.70 6.12
CA PHE A 204 1.31 1.69 7.20
C PHE A 204 0.39 2.87 6.92
N GLN A 205 -0.87 2.71 7.31
CA GLN A 205 -1.94 3.67 7.04
C GLN A 205 -1.76 5.02 7.73
N ASP A 206 -1.10 5.05 8.86
CA ASP A 206 -0.77 6.29 9.55
C ASP A 206 0.08 7.22 8.67
N ARG A 207 1.03 6.64 7.91
CA ARG A 207 1.89 7.39 6.98
C ARG A 207 1.17 7.78 5.69
N GLU A 208 0.38 6.87 5.14
CA GLU A 208 -0.43 7.15 3.96
C GLU A 208 -1.43 8.28 4.23
N ALA A 209 -2.17 8.20 5.34
CA ALA A 209 -3.12 9.21 5.77
C ALA A 209 -2.44 10.58 6.03
N ALA A 210 -1.31 10.58 6.72
CA ALA A 210 -0.58 11.82 7.01
C ALA A 210 -0.09 12.51 5.72
N ARG A 211 0.43 11.72 4.78
CA ARG A 211 0.90 12.21 3.50
C ARG A 211 -0.24 12.74 2.63
N PHE A 212 -1.32 11.98 2.53
CA PHE A 212 -2.55 12.41 1.85
C PHE A 212 -3.02 13.76 2.36
N ARG A 213 -3.22 13.90 3.67
CA ARG A 213 -3.68 15.14 4.31
C ARG A 213 -2.78 16.31 3.94
N ARG A 214 -1.46 16.17 4.07
CA ARG A 214 -0.49 17.23 3.78
C ARG A 214 -0.47 17.62 2.30
N VAL A 215 -0.42 16.65 1.41
CA VAL A 215 -0.32 16.89 -0.04
C VAL A 215 -1.62 17.46 -0.58
N VAL A 216 -2.77 16.88 -0.22
CA VAL A 216 -4.08 17.34 -0.74
C VAL A 216 -4.44 18.72 -0.22
N THR A 217 -4.18 19.02 1.06
CA THR A 217 -4.40 20.37 1.60
C THR A 217 -3.61 21.42 0.82
N ALA A 218 -2.31 21.20 0.63
CA ALA A 218 -1.47 22.13 -0.10
C ALA A 218 -1.86 22.26 -1.59
N ALA A 219 -2.24 21.15 -2.22
CA ALA A 219 -2.70 21.17 -3.60
C ALA A 219 -4.03 21.95 -3.75
N ALA A 220 -4.96 21.74 -2.82
CA ALA A 220 -6.23 22.48 -2.80
C ALA A 220 -6.00 24.00 -2.63
N GLU A 221 -5.08 24.40 -1.74
CA GLU A 221 -4.72 25.81 -1.56
C GLU A 221 -4.10 26.42 -2.84
N ILE A 222 -3.15 25.72 -3.47
CA ILE A 222 -2.48 26.17 -4.69
C ILE A 222 -3.46 26.30 -5.86
N THR A 223 -4.41 25.37 -5.96
CA THR A 223 -5.39 25.31 -7.04
C THR A 223 -6.69 26.05 -6.71
N GLN A 224 -6.78 26.69 -5.55
CA GLN A 224 -7.97 27.38 -5.03
C GLN A 224 -9.25 26.50 -5.10
N LEU A 225 -9.09 25.18 -4.89
CA LEU A 225 -10.19 24.25 -4.87
C LEU A 225 -11.06 24.44 -3.63
N GLU A 226 -12.35 24.71 -3.84
CA GLU A 226 -13.33 24.73 -2.76
C GLU A 226 -13.64 23.28 -2.31
N LEU A 227 -13.33 23.02 -1.02
CA LEU A 227 -13.48 21.68 -0.45
C LEU A 227 -14.88 21.49 0.15
N PRO A 228 -15.59 20.40 -0.14
CA PRO A 228 -16.80 20.05 0.59
C PRO A 228 -16.48 19.75 2.07
N ALA A 229 -17.48 19.91 2.93
CA ALA A 229 -17.31 19.80 4.38
C ALA A 229 -16.71 18.45 4.81
N GLU A 230 -17.15 17.36 4.20
CA GLU A 230 -16.68 16.00 4.48
C GLU A 230 -15.20 15.82 4.14
N LEU A 231 -14.75 16.38 2.99
CA LEU A 231 -13.33 16.36 2.62
C LEU A 231 -12.50 17.22 3.55
N ALA A 232 -12.98 18.41 3.92
CA ALA A 232 -12.30 19.27 4.87
C ALA A 232 -12.15 18.58 6.25
N GLU A 233 -13.17 17.85 6.70
CA GLU A 233 -13.13 17.05 7.91
C GLU A 233 -12.10 15.90 7.79
N LEU A 234 -12.10 15.16 6.68
CA LEU A 234 -11.13 14.10 6.40
C LEU A 234 -9.69 14.62 6.47
N LEU A 235 -9.42 15.77 5.85
CA LEU A 235 -8.10 16.38 5.86
C LEU A 235 -7.68 16.94 7.24
N SER A 236 -8.64 17.21 8.13
CA SER A 236 -8.36 17.73 9.48
C SER A 236 -8.11 16.66 10.53
N SER A 237 -8.49 15.39 10.26
CA SER A 237 -8.44 14.30 11.25
C SER A 237 -7.58 13.13 10.77
N GLN A 238 -6.49 12.86 11.47
CA GLN A 238 -5.60 11.73 11.21
C GLN A 238 -6.33 10.39 11.40
N GLU A 239 -7.04 10.23 12.51
CA GLU A 239 -7.78 9.01 12.81
C GLU A 239 -8.88 8.72 11.76
N LEU A 240 -9.62 9.76 11.34
CA LEU A 240 -10.63 9.62 10.30
C LEU A 240 -10.00 9.21 8.96
N ALA A 241 -8.86 9.80 8.62
CA ALA A 241 -8.13 9.46 7.40
C ALA A 241 -7.59 8.02 7.48
N GLU A 242 -6.99 7.59 8.59
CA GLU A 242 -6.53 6.21 8.77
C GLU A 242 -7.67 5.21 8.55
N GLY A 243 -8.81 5.37 9.24
CA GLY A 243 -9.96 4.47 9.07
C GLY A 243 -10.50 4.44 7.63
N THR A 244 -10.46 5.59 6.93
CA THR A 244 -10.87 5.70 5.53
C THR A 244 -9.92 4.94 4.60
N PHE A 245 -8.61 5.07 4.81
CA PHE A 245 -7.60 4.35 4.03
C PHE A 245 -7.65 2.84 4.30
N VAL A 246 -7.89 2.41 5.54
CA VAL A 246 -8.08 0.98 5.83
C VAL A 246 -9.25 0.38 5.06
N MET A 247 -10.37 1.10 4.95
CA MET A 247 -11.53 0.66 4.16
C MET A 247 -11.18 0.59 2.67
N TRP A 248 -10.51 1.59 2.16
CA TRP A 248 -10.08 1.62 0.76
C TRP A 248 -9.18 0.44 0.44
N ASP A 249 -8.08 0.26 1.18
CA ASP A 249 -7.08 -0.77 0.89
C ASP A 249 -7.61 -2.19 1.15
N LEU A 250 -8.53 -2.38 2.10
CA LEU A 250 -9.19 -3.67 2.29
C LEU A 250 -9.86 -4.14 0.99
N ILE A 251 -10.60 -3.25 0.33
CA ILE A 251 -11.33 -3.56 -0.90
C ILE A 251 -10.37 -3.61 -2.09
N HIS A 252 -9.42 -2.68 -2.18
CA HIS A 252 -8.40 -2.61 -3.21
C HIS A 252 -7.55 -3.89 -3.26
N ASP A 253 -6.95 -4.29 -2.13
CA ASP A 253 -6.12 -5.49 -2.04
C ASP A 253 -6.92 -6.78 -2.27
N ARG A 254 -8.18 -6.82 -1.81
CA ARG A 254 -9.08 -7.92 -2.13
C ARG A 254 -9.25 -8.06 -3.65
N THR A 255 -9.38 -6.95 -4.34
CA THR A 255 -9.56 -6.92 -5.79
C THR A 255 -8.34 -7.45 -6.53
N HIS A 256 -7.12 -7.11 -6.08
CA HIS A 256 -5.88 -7.72 -6.60
C HIS A 256 -5.84 -9.23 -6.40
N MET A 257 -6.29 -9.71 -5.24
CA MET A 257 -6.12 -11.11 -4.85
C MET A 257 -7.22 -12.03 -5.35
N ARG A 258 -8.44 -11.54 -5.50
CA ARG A 258 -9.60 -12.35 -5.85
C ARG A 258 -10.17 -12.03 -7.22
N GLY A 259 -10.02 -10.78 -7.66
CA GLY A 259 -10.50 -10.25 -8.92
C GLY A 259 -11.96 -10.58 -9.21
N ASP A 260 -12.76 -9.60 -9.49
CA ASP A 260 -14.12 -9.81 -10.00
C ASP A 260 -14.08 -10.29 -11.46
N LEU A 261 -12.93 -10.17 -12.09
CA LEU A 261 -12.67 -10.62 -13.45
C LEU A 261 -11.72 -11.83 -13.43
N PRO A 262 -11.86 -12.75 -14.38
CA PRO A 262 -11.08 -14.01 -14.43
C PRO A 262 -9.63 -13.80 -14.89
N PHE A 263 -9.07 -12.62 -14.72
CA PHE A 263 -7.66 -12.34 -14.95
C PHE A 263 -6.83 -12.70 -13.71
N ASP A 264 -5.64 -13.27 -13.97
CA ASP A 264 -4.67 -13.50 -12.92
C ASP A 264 -4.31 -12.16 -12.26
N PRO A 265 -4.68 -11.91 -11.00
CA PRO A 265 -4.36 -10.68 -10.29
C PRO A 265 -2.85 -10.50 -10.11
N PHE A 266 -2.05 -11.57 -10.27
CA PHE A 266 -0.59 -11.52 -10.23
C PHE A 266 0.04 -11.18 -11.58
N MET A 267 -0.66 -10.51 -12.46
CA MET A 267 -0.06 -9.93 -13.67
C MET A 267 1.14 -9.02 -13.35
N ILE A 268 1.20 -8.46 -12.15
CA ILE A 268 2.37 -7.75 -11.60
C ILE A 268 3.65 -8.59 -11.64
N LYS A 269 3.57 -9.92 -11.52
CA LYS A 269 4.71 -10.82 -11.66
C LYS A 269 5.16 -11.04 -13.11
N GLN A 270 4.36 -10.61 -14.07
CA GLN A 270 4.69 -10.71 -15.49
C GLN A 270 5.25 -9.37 -15.97
N ARG A 271 6.35 -9.41 -16.70
CA ARG A 271 6.89 -8.21 -17.34
C ARG A 271 5.90 -7.69 -18.39
N MET A 272 5.31 -6.52 -18.12
CA MET A 272 4.32 -5.87 -18.96
C MET A 272 4.72 -4.42 -19.25
N PRO A 273 4.16 -3.79 -20.29
CA PRO A 273 4.23 -2.33 -20.44
C PRO A 273 3.67 -1.62 -19.20
N PHE A 274 4.30 -0.51 -18.78
CA PHE A 274 3.95 0.14 -17.51
C PHE A 274 2.51 0.65 -17.44
N PHE A 275 1.89 1.02 -18.57
CA PHE A 275 0.50 1.44 -18.60
C PHE A 275 -0.50 0.32 -18.24
N LEU A 276 -0.10 -0.95 -18.33
CA LEU A 276 -0.92 -2.06 -17.84
C LEU A 276 -0.92 -2.15 -16.32
N TYR A 277 0.23 -1.87 -15.68
CA TYR A 277 0.26 -1.72 -14.23
C TYR A 277 -0.64 -0.56 -13.77
N THR A 278 -0.62 0.54 -14.52
CA THR A 278 -1.54 1.67 -14.29
C THR A 278 -3.02 1.22 -14.31
N LEU A 279 -3.41 0.48 -15.34
CA LEU A 279 -4.81 0.04 -15.46
C LEU A 279 -5.19 -0.99 -14.39
N GLU A 280 -4.25 -1.84 -13.95
CA GLU A 280 -4.51 -2.79 -12.86
C GLU A 280 -4.72 -2.08 -11.53
N GLU A 281 -3.87 -1.14 -11.16
CA GLU A 281 -4.06 -0.32 -9.97
C GLU A 281 -5.35 0.51 -10.05
N MET A 282 -5.61 1.12 -11.21
CA MET A 282 -6.85 1.86 -11.43
C MET A 282 -8.09 0.97 -11.35
N ARG A 283 -8.03 -0.27 -11.85
CA ARG A 283 -9.13 -1.24 -11.72
C ARG A 283 -9.46 -1.51 -10.26
N CYS A 284 -8.45 -1.72 -9.43
CA CYS A 284 -8.63 -1.96 -8.00
C CYS A 284 -9.20 -0.74 -7.27
N ASP A 285 -8.70 0.45 -7.56
CA ASP A 285 -9.21 1.69 -7.00
C ASP A 285 -10.63 2.01 -7.46
N MET A 286 -10.92 1.84 -8.74
CA MET A 286 -12.27 2.09 -9.27
C MET A 286 -13.29 1.07 -8.74
N THR A 287 -12.85 -0.16 -8.45
CA THR A 287 -13.67 -1.15 -7.76
C THR A 287 -13.96 -0.71 -6.33
N ALA A 288 -12.93 -0.30 -5.57
CA ALA A 288 -13.13 0.22 -4.21
C ALA A 288 -14.05 1.44 -4.20
N PHE A 289 -13.84 2.37 -5.13
CA PHE A 289 -14.69 3.54 -5.29
C PHE A 289 -16.15 3.16 -5.57
N ARG A 290 -16.40 2.29 -6.55
CA ARG A 290 -17.75 1.83 -6.94
C ARG A 290 -18.46 1.12 -5.80
N GLU A 291 -17.78 0.22 -5.08
CA GLU A 291 -18.34 -0.46 -3.92
C GLU A 291 -18.70 0.53 -2.81
N CYS A 292 -17.85 1.51 -2.54
CA CYS A 292 -18.14 2.57 -1.57
C CYS A 292 -19.31 3.45 -1.99
N VAL A 293 -19.45 3.82 -3.26
CA VAL A 293 -20.65 4.51 -3.79
C VAL A 293 -21.90 3.68 -3.54
N ALA A 294 -21.85 2.38 -3.81
CA ALA A 294 -22.99 1.48 -3.62
C ALA A 294 -23.38 1.35 -2.13
N ILE A 295 -22.40 1.21 -1.24
CA ILE A 295 -22.61 1.15 0.22
C ILE A 295 -23.26 2.45 0.70
N GLU A 296 -22.69 3.59 0.38
CA GLU A 296 -23.19 4.89 0.80
C GLU A 296 -24.62 5.13 0.32
N ARG A 297 -24.89 4.94 -0.98
CA ARG A 297 -26.22 5.12 -1.57
C ARG A 297 -27.25 4.19 -0.95
N ARG A 298 -26.90 2.92 -0.73
CA ARG A 298 -27.79 1.94 -0.10
C ARG A 298 -28.17 2.34 1.33
N LEU A 299 -27.19 2.69 2.16
CA LEU A 299 -27.44 3.05 3.55
C LEU A 299 -28.13 4.39 3.67
N THR A 300 -27.80 5.37 2.82
CA THR A 300 -28.51 6.66 2.73
C THR A 300 -29.98 6.47 2.34
N ALA A 301 -30.29 5.59 1.37
CA ALA A 301 -31.66 5.30 0.97
C ALA A 301 -32.46 4.63 2.11
N ARG A 302 -31.85 3.71 2.88
CA ARG A 302 -32.50 3.09 4.07
C ARG A 302 -32.84 4.13 5.13
N ALA A 303 -31.87 5.02 5.44
CA ALA A 303 -32.08 6.11 6.38
C ALA A 303 -33.21 7.06 5.92
N ALA A 304 -33.22 7.43 4.64
CA ALA A 304 -34.26 8.26 4.03
C ALA A 304 -35.66 7.60 4.04
N ALA A 305 -35.73 6.28 3.99
CA ALA A 305 -36.96 5.51 4.14
C ALA A 305 -37.44 5.42 5.61
N GLY A 306 -36.72 6.04 6.57
CA GLY A 306 -37.05 6.05 7.98
C GLY A 306 -36.53 4.84 8.76
N GLU A 307 -35.67 4.04 8.18
CA GLU A 307 -34.98 2.96 8.89
C GLU A 307 -33.87 3.53 9.77
N GLN A 308 -33.79 3.10 11.02
CA GLN A 308 -32.72 3.50 11.93
C GLN A 308 -31.48 2.64 11.66
N LEU A 309 -30.42 3.27 11.17
CA LEU A 309 -29.14 2.61 11.01
C LEU A 309 -28.49 2.34 12.38
N THR A 310 -27.79 1.22 12.50
CA THR A 310 -26.93 0.98 13.66
C THR A 310 -25.72 1.93 13.64
N ALA A 311 -25.06 2.10 14.77
CA ALA A 311 -23.84 2.92 14.85
C ALA A 311 -22.76 2.44 13.87
N LEU A 312 -22.66 1.13 13.70
CA LEU A 312 -21.71 0.50 12.78
C LEU A 312 -22.04 0.78 11.32
N GLU A 313 -23.32 0.68 10.94
CA GLU A 313 -23.77 1.03 9.58
C GLU A 313 -23.59 2.52 9.28
N GLU A 314 -23.82 3.39 10.27
CA GLU A 314 -23.59 4.82 10.10
C GLU A 314 -22.10 5.14 9.91
N GLN A 315 -21.22 4.49 10.68
CA GLN A 315 -19.77 4.61 10.51
C GLN A 315 -19.32 4.07 9.14
N THR A 316 -19.82 2.92 8.72
CA THR A 316 -19.55 2.34 7.40
C THR A 316 -20.02 3.29 6.27
N ARG A 317 -21.23 3.85 6.38
CA ARG A 317 -21.77 4.82 5.41
C ARG A 317 -20.87 6.05 5.30
N ARG A 318 -20.47 6.60 6.45
CA ARG A 318 -19.59 7.77 6.52
C ARG A 318 -18.24 7.50 5.84
N HIS A 319 -17.56 6.42 6.20
CA HIS A 319 -16.27 6.07 5.59
C HIS A 319 -16.41 5.76 4.10
N ALA A 320 -17.49 5.13 3.66
CA ALA A 320 -17.75 4.89 2.24
C ALA A 320 -17.85 6.19 1.41
N GLY A 321 -18.46 7.24 1.95
CA GLY A 321 -18.42 8.57 1.32
C GLY A 321 -17.01 9.17 1.32
N LEU A 322 -16.27 9.02 2.41
CA LEU A 322 -14.90 9.56 2.53
C LEU A 322 -13.89 8.84 1.64
N VAL A 323 -14.04 7.53 1.40
CA VAL A 323 -13.20 6.76 0.46
C VAL A 323 -13.30 7.35 -0.95
N GLN A 324 -14.46 7.81 -1.39
CA GLN A 324 -14.62 8.44 -2.70
C GLN A 324 -13.74 9.69 -2.83
N HIS A 325 -13.67 10.52 -1.77
CA HIS A 325 -12.77 11.67 -1.74
C HIS A 325 -11.29 11.25 -1.66
N ALA A 326 -10.98 10.24 -0.84
CA ALA A 326 -9.60 9.77 -0.65
C ALA A 326 -9.04 9.23 -1.98
N VAL A 327 -9.74 8.30 -2.64
CA VAL A 327 -9.32 7.73 -3.94
C VAL A 327 -9.11 8.82 -4.98
N LEU A 328 -10.08 9.74 -5.13
CA LEU A 328 -9.97 10.80 -6.11
C LEU A 328 -8.74 11.67 -5.91
N PHE A 329 -8.59 12.25 -4.71
CA PHE A 329 -7.56 13.26 -4.49
C PHE A 329 -6.18 12.69 -4.23
N ASP A 330 -6.11 11.45 -3.74
CA ASP A 330 -4.85 10.74 -3.66
C ASP A 330 -4.30 10.44 -5.05
N ARG A 331 -5.15 9.94 -5.96
CA ARG A 331 -4.76 9.71 -7.35
C ARG A 331 -4.42 11.01 -8.09
N VAL A 332 -5.26 12.03 -8.01
CA VAL A 332 -5.09 13.27 -8.77
C VAL A 332 -3.94 14.11 -8.22
N PHE A 333 -3.75 14.20 -6.91
CA PHE A 333 -2.73 15.08 -6.34
C PHE A 333 -1.48 14.35 -5.87
N ARG A 334 -1.61 13.30 -5.05
CA ARG A 334 -0.41 12.64 -4.50
C ARG A 334 0.26 11.72 -5.53
N PHE A 335 -0.42 10.74 -6.05
CA PHE A 335 0.17 9.79 -6.98
C PHE A 335 0.61 10.42 -8.31
N ALA A 336 -0.14 11.39 -8.82
CA ALA A 336 0.23 12.10 -10.03
C ALA A 336 1.51 12.96 -9.89
N LEU A 337 1.86 13.37 -8.66
CA LEU A 337 2.96 14.30 -8.38
C LEU A 337 4.17 13.64 -7.72
N THR A 338 4.04 12.41 -7.21
CA THR A 338 5.09 11.70 -6.47
C THR A 338 5.72 10.58 -7.31
N GLY A 339 6.88 10.11 -6.88
CA GLY A 339 7.58 9.01 -7.53
C GLY A 339 8.45 9.43 -8.72
N SER A 340 8.79 8.46 -9.56
CA SER A 340 9.61 8.70 -10.76
C SER A 340 8.81 9.48 -11.81
N ARG A 341 9.47 10.38 -12.53
CA ARG A 341 8.84 11.07 -13.67
C ARG A 341 8.57 10.12 -14.85
N VAL A 342 9.39 9.10 -15.03
CA VAL A 342 9.32 8.18 -16.15
C VAL A 342 8.86 6.81 -15.70
N ARG A 343 8.02 6.16 -16.51
CA ARG A 343 7.42 4.84 -16.21
C ARG A 343 6.75 4.77 -14.84
N ASN A 344 6.16 5.89 -14.43
CA ASN A 344 5.41 5.97 -13.19
C ASN A 344 3.96 5.55 -13.48
N TYR A 345 3.63 4.29 -13.18
CA TYR A 345 2.29 3.76 -13.40
C TYR A 345 1.24 4.42 -12.50
N ASP A 346 1.57 4.75 -11.27
CA ASP A 346 0.68 5.46 -10.35
C ASP A 346 0.43 6.90 -10.81
N GLY A 347 1.48 7.60 -11.22
CA GLY A 347 1.36 8.95 -11.76
C GLY A 347 0.54 8.99 -13.06
N LEU A 348 0.67 7.98 -13.92
CA LEU A 348 -0.17 7.87 -15.10
C LEU A 348 -1.64 7.62 -14.73
N GLY A 349 -1.92 6.83 -13.68
CA GLY A 349 -3.27 6.60 -13.16
C GLY A 349 -3.94 7.90 -12.73
N GLY A 350 -3.23 8.74 -11.98
CA GLY A 350 -3.71 10.05 -11.57
C GLY A 350 -4.01 10.98 -12.76
N GLN A 351 -3.12 11.01 -13.77
CA GLN A 351 -3.36 11.77 -15.00
C GLN A 351 -4.55 11.24 -15.80
N LEU A 352 -4.70 9.92 -15.89
CA LEU A 352 -5.81 9.28 -16.58
C LEU A 352 -7.15 9.68 -15.94
N LEU A 353 -7.26 9.59 -14.62
CA LEU A 353 -8.46 9.98 -13.88
C LEU A 353 -8.78 11.47 -14.06
N PHE A 354 -7.78 12.34 -13.89
CA PHE A 354 -7.95 13.78 -14.09
C PHE A 354 -8.43 14.10 -15.52
N ALA A 355 -7.75 13.57 -16.53
CA ALA A 355 -8.08 13.85 -17.93
C ALA A 355 -9.45 13.30 -18.32
N TRP A 356 -9.85 12.14 -17.79
CA TRP A 356 -11.18 11.57 -17.97
C TRP A 356 -12.27 12.50 -17.42
N LEU A 357 -12.13 12.93 -16.18
CA LEU A 357 -13.08 13.84 -15.53
C LEU A 357 -13.10 15.23 -16.20
N HIS A 358 -11.94 15.72 -16.64
CA HIS A 358 -11.86 16.99 -17.36
C HIS A 358 -12.58 16.97 -18.70
N ARG A 359 -12.47 15.88 -19.46
CA ARG A 359 -13.21 15.70 -20.71
C ARG A 359 -14.72 15.61 -20.54
N LYS A 360 -15.17 15.20 -19.36
CA LYS A 360 -16.59 15.11 -19.00
C LYS A 360 -17.14 16.40 -18.38
N ASP A 361 -16.32 17.45 -18.32
CA ASP A 361 -16.66 18.70 -17.64
C ASP A 361 -17.02 18.52 -16.16
N VAL A 362 -16.45 17.50 -15.50
CA VAL A 362 -16.63 17.22 -14.06
C VAL A 362 -15.53 17.88 -13.24
N ILE A 363 -14.30 17.87 -13.74
CA ILE A 363 -13.19 18.68 -13.19
C ILE A 363 -12.81 19.73 -14.23
N GLN A 364 -12.73 21.00 -13.81
CA GLN A 364 -12.34 22.10 -14.66
C GLN A 364 -11.26 22.95 -14.01
N TRP A 365 -10.21 23.23 -14.76
CA TRP A 365 -9.20 24.22 -14.37
C TRP A 365 -9.35 25.45 -15.26
N ARG A 366 -9.80 26.55 -14.65
CA ARG A 366 -10.03 27.82 -15.34
C ARG A 366 -9.31 28.93 -14.59
N ASP A 367 -8.53 29.70 -15.31
CA ASP A 367 -7.65 30.73 -14.76
C ASP A 367 -6.72 30.18 -13.67
N VAL A 368 -7.05 30.39 -12.39
CA VAL A 368 -6.28 29.95 -11.22
C VAL A 368 -7.03 28.93 -10.35
N GLU A 369 -8.26 28.63 -10.71
CA GLU A 369 -9.19 27.83 -9.90
C GLU A 369 -9.43 26.47 -10.51
N LEU A 370 -9.30 25.43 -9.68
CA LEU A 370 -9.78 24.08 -9.95
C LEU A 370 -11.16 23.93 -9.35
N SER A 371 -12.13 23.54 -10.15
CA SER A 371 -13.50 23.31 -9.70
C SER A 371 -13.94 21.87 -9.99
N VAL A 372 -14.83 21.33 -9.16
CA VAL A 372 -15.39 19.98 -9.25
C VAL A 372 -16.91 20.06 -9.23
N ASP A 373 -17.54 19.38 -10.17
CA ASP A 373 -18.99 19.12 -10.16
C ASP A 373 -19.24 17.89 -9.26
N TRP A 374 -19.47 18.17 -7.99
CA TRP A 374 -19.63 17.13 -6.96
C TRP A 374 -20.83 16.22 -7.20
N ASP A 375 -21.90 16.72 -7.80
CA ASP A 375 -23.11 15.94 -8.07
C ASP A 375 -22.89 14.87 -9.16
N ARG A 376 -22.00 15.14 -10.10
CA ARG A 376 -21.68 14.25 -11.23
C ARG A 376 -20.43 13.41 -11.01
N LEU A 377 -19.64 13.73 -9.99
CA LEU A 377 -18.33 13.14 -9.78
C LEU A 377 -18.38 11.62 -9.63
N ALA A 378 -19.21 11.12 -8.72
CA ALA A 378 -19.28 9.68 -8.43
C ALA A 378 -19.62 8.86 -9.67
N ASP A 379 -20.62 9.28 -10.45
CA ASP A 379 -21.03 8.56 -11.66
C ASP A 379 -19.95 8.62 -12.75
N ALA A 380 -19.25 9.75 -12.89
CA ALA A 380 -18.18 9.90 -13.88
C ALA A 380 -16.93 9.06 -13.56
N VAL A 381 -16.62 8.85 -12.27
CA VAL A 381 -15.54 7.96 -11.83
C VAL A 381 -15.93 6.50 -12.04
N VAL A 382 -17.17 6.13 -11.69
CA VAL A 382 -17.71 4.77 -11.95
C VAL A 382 -17.64 4.41 -13.43
N GLU A 383 -17.98 5.35 -14.33
CA GLU A 383 -17.87 5.12 -15.79
C GLU A 383 -16.42 4.82 -16.24
N LEU A 384 -15.39 5.38 -15.61
CA LEU A 384 -14.01 5.01 -15.91
C LEU A 384 -13.72 3.57 -15.46
N GLY A 385 -14.19 3.20 -14.28
CA GLY A 385 -14.11 1.82 -13.79
C GLY A 385 -14.77 0.84 -14.75
N ASP A 386 -15.99 1.13 -15.19
CA ASP A 386 -16.72 0.30 -16.14
C ASP A 386 -16.01 0.17 -17.49
N ALA A 387 -15.33 1.23 -17.95
CA ALA A 387 -14.54 1.20 -19.18
C ALA A 387 -13.32 0.29 -19.04
N ILE A 388 -12.63 0.32 -17.89
CA ILE A 388 -11.51 -0.55 -17.58
C ILE A 388 -11.98 -2.01 -17.45
N ASP A 389 -13.05 -2.27 -16.71
CA ASP A 389 -13.62 -3.61 -16.54
C ASP A 389 -14.06 -4.20 -17.89
N THR A 390 -14.69 -3.40 -18.76
CA THR A 390 -15.08 -3.80 -20.10
C THR A 390 -13.87 -4.21 -20.94
N LEU A 391 -12.76 -3.43 -20.88
CA LEU A 391 -11.53 -3.76 -21.57
C LEU A 391 -10.99 -5.14 -21.14
N TYR A 392 -10.96 -5.40 -19.83
CA TYR A 392 -10.50 -6.68 -19.30
C TYR A 392 -11.42 -7.82 -19.70
N TRP A 393 -12.71 -7.64 -19.58
CA TRP A 393 -13.71 -8.65 -19.90
C TRP A 393 -13.70 -9.04 -21.38
N GLU A 394 -13.61 -8.07 -22.28
CA GLU A 394 -13.58 -8.31 -23.73
C GLU A 394 -12.28 -8.96 -24.21
N SER A 395 -11.23 -8.90 -23.40
CA SER A 395 -9.90 -9.42 -23.76
C SER A 395 -9.63 -10.83 -23.24
N ILE A 396 -10.52 -11.40 -22.43
CA ILE A 396 -10.29 -12.66 -21.71
C ILE A 396 -10.01 -13.86 -22.63
N ASP A 397 -10.62 -13.89 -23.79
CA ASP A 397 -10.50 -14.95 -24.79
C ASP A 397 -9.54 -14.59 -25.93
N ARG A 398 -8.77 -13.52 -25.77
CA ARG A 398 -7.87 -13.00 -26.81
C ARG A 398 -6.38 -13.14 -26.41
N PRO A 399 -5.47 -13.15 -27.40
CA PRO A 399 -4.04 -13.07 -27.11
C PRO A 399 -3.68 -11.82 -26.30
N LYS A 400 -2.73 -11.94 -25.38
CA LYS A 400 -2.24 -10.83 -24.53
C LYS A 400 -1.92 -9.55 -25.31
N THR A 401 -1.34 -9.70 -26.49
CA THR A 401 -1.00 -8.57 -27.38
C THR A 401 -2.21 -7.77 -27.83
N VAL A 402 -3.35 -8.41 -28.04
CA VAL A 402 -4.60 -7.72 -28.39
C VAL A 402 -5.08 -6.91 -27.20
N HIS A 403 -5.07 -7.49 -26.01
CA HIS A 403 -5.39 -6.78 -24.78
C HIS A 403 -4.45 -5.57 -24.56
N TRP A 404 -3.15 -5.74 -24.73
CA TRP A 404 -2.19 -4.65 -24.56
C TRP A 404 -2.39 -3.50 -25.52
N LEU A 405 -2.72 -3.79 -26.79
CA LEU A 405 -3.03 -2.76 -27.76
C LEU A 405 -4.33 -2.00 -27.40
N GLN A 406 -5.37 -2.71 -27.01
CA GLN A 406 -6.62 -2.09 -26.57
C GLN A 406 -6.44 -1.27 -25.28
N ALA A 407 -5.62 -1.76 -24.34
CA ALA A 407 -5.25 -1.02 -23.14
C ALA A 407 -4.52 0.28 -23.47
N TYR A 408 -3.56 0.22 -24.40
CA TYR A 408 -2.88 1.42 -24.89
C TYR A 408 -3.87 2.40 -25.54
N GLU A 409 -4.77 1.92 -26.39
CA GLU A 409 -5.79 2.74 -27.03
C GLU A 409 -6.71 3.44 -26.00
N LEU A 410 -7.11 2.73 -24.94
CA LEU A 410 -7.89 3.32 -23.85
C LEU A 410 -7.14 4.48 -23.20
N VAL A 411 -5.88 4.26 -22.78
CA VAL A 411 -5.08 5.30 -22.14
C VAL A 411 -4.81 6.45 -23.10
N ALA A 412 -4.36 6.17 -24.33
CA ALA A 412 -4.04 7.17 -25.35
C ALA A 412 -5.28 7.96 -25.82
N SER A 413 -6.47 7.39 -25.70
CA SER A 413 -7.72 8.10 -26.00
C SER A 413 -7.97 9.26 -25.03
N VAL A 414 -7.37 9.24 -23.84
CA VAL A 414 -7.60 10.21 -22.75
C VAL A 414 -6.33 11.03 -22.46
N VAL A 415 -5.17 10.36 -22.32
CA VAL A 415 -3.88 11.01 -22.07
C VAL A 415 -3.06 11.01 -23.36
N THR A 416 -2.50 12.14 -23.73
CA THR A 416 -1.74 12.27 -24.98
C THR A 416 -0.38 11.57 -24.87
N PRO A 417 -0.09 10.54 -25.69
CA PRO A 417 1.20 9.89 -25.67
C PRO A 417 2.28 10.78 -26.28
N HIS A 418 3.55 10.46 -26.00
CA HIS A 418 4.68 11.11 -26.64
C HIS A 418 4.61 10.91 -28.16
N PRO A 419 4.92 11.93 -28.99
CA PRO A 419 4.84 11.82 -30.46
C PRO A 419 5.69 10.72 -31.08
N ALA A 420 6.79 10.32 -30.41
CA ALA A 420 7.67 9.23 -30.86
C ALA A 420 7.28 7.85 -30.28
N SER A 421 6.13 7.73 -29.60
CA SER A 421 5.66 6.47 -29.05
C SER A 421 5.57 5.40 -30.14
N VAL A 422 6.29 4.29 -29.94
CA VAL A 422 6.25 3.16 -30.88
C VAL A 422 4.91 2.45 -30.88
N TRP A 423 4.18 2.53 -29.78
CA TRP A 423 2.83 1.98 -29.68
C TRP A 423 1.82 2.81 -30.51
N ALA A 424 1.96 4.14 -30.49
CA ALA A 424 1.11 5.03 -31.31
C ALA A 424 1.41 4.91 -32.81
N GLN A 425 2.66 4.62 -33.18
CA GLN A 425 3.08 4.42 -34.58
C GLN A 425 2.80 3.02 -35.12
N GLY A 426 2.34 2.12 -34.25
CA GLY A 426 2.16 0.70 -34.55
C GLY A 426 3.44 -0.11 -34.31
N LEU A 427 3.31 -1.24 -33.67
CA LEU A 427 4.43 -2.11 -33.36
C LEU A 427 4.93 -2.86 -34.61
N PRO A 428 6.25 -3.07 -34.75
CA PRO A 428 6.82 -3.92 -35.82
C PRO A 428 6.21 -5.33 -35.80
N ARG A 429 6.01 -5.91 -36.99
CA ARG A 429 5.40 -7.25 -37.12
C ARG A 429 6.17 -8.34 -36.38
N GLU A 430 7.50 -8.21 -36.33
CA GLU A 430 8.39 -9.14 -35.64
C GLU A 430 8.15 -9.11 -34.13
N VAL A 431 7.83 -7.93 -33.59
CA VAL A 431 7.48 -7.75 -32.17
C VAL A 431 6.11 -8.36 -31.89
N LEU A 432 5.12 -8.09 -32.75
CA LEU A 432 3.77 -8.65 -32.60
C LEU A 432 3.75 -10.19 -32.68
N ALA A 433 4.69 -10.79 -33.42
CA ALA A 433 4.83 -12.24 -33.52
C ALA A 433 5.79 -12.84 -32.48
N GLY A 434 6.51 -12.01 -31.73
CA GLY A 434 7.56 -12.40 -30.80
C GLY A 434 7.06 -12.65 -29.36
N PRO A 435 7.98 -12.96 -28.44
CA PRO A 435 7.65 -13.15 -27.05
C PRO A 435 7.26 -11.80 -26.37
N PRO A 436 6.43 -11.83 -25.30
CA PRO A 436 5.97 -10.62 -24.61
C PRO A 436 7.07 -9.65 -24.18
N LYS A 437 8.27 -10.15 -23.85
CA LYS A 437 9.41 -9.31 -23.50
C LYS A 437 9.73 -8.25 -24.56
N GLY A 438 9.59 -8.56 -25.85
CA GLY A 438 9.86 -7.63 -26.94
C GLY A 438 8.98 -6.38 -26.93
N TYR A 439 7.75 -6.49 -26.41
CA TYR A 439 6.83 -5.35 -26.29
C TYR A 439 7.26 -4.39 -25.18
N THR A 440 7.67 -4.93 -24.04
CA THR A 440 8.07 -4.11 -22.90
C THR A 440 9.38 -3.36 -23.14
N ASP A 441 10.27 -3.92 -23.97
CA ASP A 441 11.56 -3.31 -24.29
C ASP A 441 11.44 -2.14 -25.28
N LEU A 442 10.30 -1.99 -25.96
CA LEU A 442 10.02 -0.90 -26.90
C LEU A 442 9.33 0.31 -26.26
N VAL A 443 8.88 0.23 -25.01
CA VAL A 443 8.23 1.35 -24.35
C VAL A 443 9.25 2.46 -24.09
N LEU A 444 8.97 3.66 -24.57
CA LEU A 444 9.76 4.85 -24.28
C LEU A 444 9.65 5.25 -22.80
N ASP A 445 10.75 5.75 -22.26
CA ASP A 445 10.78 6.15 -20.84
C ASP A 445 9.75 7.24 -20.51
N ASP A 446 9.43 8.12 -21.43
CA ASP A 446 8.46 9.21 -21.24
C ASP A 446 7.29 9.08 -22.23
N GLU A 447 6.75 7.86 -22.39
CA GLU A 447 5.71 7.56 -23.38
C GLU A 447 4.39 8.31 -23.12
N PHE A 448 4.04 8.50 -21.86
CA PHE A 448 2.93 9.35 -21.42
C PHE A 448 3.48 10.47 -20.52
N PRO A 449 4.00 11.56 -21.12
CA PRO A 449 4.60 12.65 -20.35
C PRO A 449 3.54 13.37 -19.50
N LEU A 450 4.00 14.00 -18.41
CA LEU A 450 3.14 14.83 -17.60
C LEU A 450 2.52 15.95 -18.44
N SER A 451 1.22 16.20 -18.27
CA SER A 451 0.55 17.36 -18.84
C SER A 451 1.11 18.66 -18.27
N MET A 452 0.91 19.78 -18.96
CA MET A 452 1.36 21.09 -18.49
C MET A 452 0.81 21.44 -17.09
N PHE A 453 -0.43 21.03 -16.80
CA PHE A 453 -1.03 21.21 -15.47
C PHE A 453 -0.20 20.50 -14.40
N PHE A 454 0.07 19.21 -14.59
CA PHE A 454 0.82 18.42 -13.61
C PHE A 454 2.30 18.82 -13.52
N GLU A 455 2.93 19.21 -14.63
CA GLU A 455 4.30 19.77 -14.57
C GLU A 455 4.38 21.06 -13.76
N ALA A 456 3.39 21.93 -13.90
CA ALA A 456 3.33 23.18 -13.14
C ALA A 456 3.03 22.92 -11.67
N LEU A 457 2.09 22.01 -11.38
CA LEU A 457 1.70 21.67 -10.02
C LEU A 457 2.85 20.96 -9.29
N GLU A 458 3.53 19.97 -9.91
CA GLU A 458 4.71 19.29 -9.35
C GLU A 458 5.79 20.29 -8.93
N LYS A 459 6.11 21.26 -9.79
CA LYS A 459 7.10 22.30 -9.46
C LYS A 459 6.72 23.14 -8.24
N LYS A 460 5.44 23.45 -8.10
CA LYS A 460 4.92 24.23 -6.95
C LYS A 460 4.85 23.38 -5.67
N MET A 461 4.56 22.10 -5.80
CA MET A 461 4.37 21.16 -4.71
C MET A 461 5.67 20.53 -4.21
N ARG A 462 6.79 20.68 -4.92
CA ARG A 462 8.05 19.97 -4.63
C ARG A 462 8.47 20.05 -3.17
N GLY A 463 8.48 21.24 -2.56
CA GLY A 463 8.82 21.39 -1.15
C GLY A 463 7.85 20.70 -0.20
N VAL A 464 6.56 20.63 -0.56
CA VAL A 464 5.55 19.90 0.21
C VAL A 464 5.81 18.40 0.12
N ILE A 465 6.03 17.89 -1.09
CA ILE A 465 6.32 16.47 -1.34
C ILE A 465 7.60 16.05 -0.58
N GLU A 466 8.68 16.84 -0.69
CA GLU A 466 9.92 16.60 0.05
C GLU A 466 9.69 16.60 1.57
N SER A 467 8.79 17.45 2.08
CA SER A 467 8.45 17.50 3.52
C SER A 467 7.66 16.30 4.03
N THR A 468 7.19 15.43 3.14
CA THR A 468 6.52 14.16 3.52
C THR A 468 7.48 13.00 3.71
N ALA A 469 8.78 13.19 3.44
CA ALA A 469 9.78 12.17 3.74
C ALA A 469 9.81 11.88 5.24
N GLY A 470 9.69 10.60 5.61
CA GLY A 470 9.65 10.18 7.01
C GLY A 470 8.45 10.69 7.83
N ILE A 471 7.39 11.19 7.19
CA ILE A 471 6.20 11.71 7.89
C ILE A 471 5.56 10.65 8.78
N ARG A 472 5.11 11.04 9.96
CA ARG A 472 4.39 10.18 10.91
C ARG A 472 2.96 10.68 11.07
N GLY A 473 2.05 9.81 11.50
CA GLY A 473 0.67 10.19 11.79
C GLY A 473 0.55 11.33 12.80
N THR A 474 1.52 11.47 13.70
CA THR A 474 1.60 12.56 14.69
C THR A 474 2.07 13.90 14.12
N ASP A 475 2.62 13.93 12.92
CA ASP A 475 3.26 15.12 12.31
C ASP A 475 2.31 15.89 11.36
N ALA A 476 1.10 15.37 11.14
CA ALA A 476 0.16 15.87 10.14
C ALA A 476 -0.97 16.72 10.74
#